data_a59b26e2ea0937d82de43eebbed101e1
#
_entry.id   a59b26e2ea0937d82de43eebbed101e1
#
_cell.length_a   1.000
_cell.length_b   1.000
_cell.length_c   1.000
_cell.angle_alpha   90.00
_cell.angle_beta   90.00
_cell.angle_gamma   90.00
#
_symmetry.space_group_name_H-M   'P 1'
#
loop_
_entity.id
_entity.type
_entity.pdbx_description
1 polymer ?
#
loop_
_entity_poly.entity_id
_entity_poly.type
_entity_poly.pdbx_seq_one_letter_code
_entity_poly.pdbx_strand_id
1 'polypeptide(L)'
;MANDLMQHLRARVRTRHAAHAGTRAAAGRPPARTREPGPLARLANAWWNRLLSSVYEGSLSGQEAEYESGETARDYIWNTVGTGVWGMVFPLLTVVATQLAGTEQAGMFSMAFAVGTLLMFLANFGARTFQASDIDEASSFAAYQIHRWITSIIALLVGLFYCSVRDYGAAMFTLSMGVYVYKVIDGLADVYEGRLQQADKLYLAGISQALRSGVVIAAFSVALFVTRSVSVAAIAMAIAAAASLVVVSIPLALLETDASAPWKLHEVTGLFRHCFPLFSALFLFNLIESLPKFAMEGMLSYDNQLYFNALFFPAQGILLSAGFIYKPQLLRLANIWSSPKRRGRFDLIVLAMLGVIALLTGGTLVFMGWIGIPVMNFMYGIDFERYRTLAYLMVVAGGVSASIDFIYAIITVLRHQESATKPYLVTFAFAAVVPTLLIWLLGLTGAVVGYLASMALLLALLGMAYYRIRTSLSEKNRSPFRS
;
A
#
# COMPACT_ATOMS: atom_id res chain seq x y z
N MET A 1 2.28 6.76 39.02
CA MET A 1 3.37 5.94 38.43
C MET A 1 3.38 5.92 36.90
N ALA A 2 2.27 5.67 36.19
CA ALA A 2 2.27 5.72 34.70
C ALA A 2 2.37 7.16 34.14
N ASN A 3 1.77 8.14 34.79
CA ASN A 3 1.88 9.55 34.40
C ASN A 3 3.28 10.13 34.62
N ASP A 4 3.97 9.73 35.69
CA ASP A 4 5.35 10.16 35.95
C ASP A 4 6.34 9.55 34.96
N LEU A 5 6.14 8.30 34.54
CA LEU A 5 6.97 7.66 33.53
C LEU A 5 6.83 8.31 32.15
N MET A 6 5.60 8.70 31.80
CA MET A 6 5.31 9.43 30.55
C MET A 6 5.84 10.87 30.59
N GLN A 7 5.81 11.54 31.74
CA GLN A 7 6.44 12.84 31.92
C GLN A 7 7.96 12.75 31.87
N HIS A 8 8.56 11.71 32.47
CA HIS A 8 10.00 11.47 32.39
C HIS A 8 10.48 11.09 31.00
N LEU A 9 9.68 10.32 30.23
CA LEU A 9 9.99 10.02 28.82
C LEU A 9 9.85 11.27 27.94
N ARG A 10 8.81 12.10 28.17
CA ARG A 10 8.65 13.38 27.46
C ARG A 10 9.75 14.39 27.83
N ALA A 11 10.18 14.44 29.09
CA ALA A 11 11.31 15.26 29.51
C ALA A 11 12.64 14.79 28.91
N ARG A 12 12.88 13.46 28.82
CA ARG A 12 14.08 12.91 28.17
C ARG A 12 14.10 13.15 26.65
N VAL A 13 12.96 13.11 25.99
CA VAL A 13 12.86 13.46 24.55
C VAL A 13 13.13 14.97 24.37
N ARG A 14 12.54 15.84 25.19
CA ARG A 14 12.80 17.28 25.14
C ARG A 14 14.26 17.64 25.46
N THR A 15 14.89 17.01 26.46
CA THR A 15 16.31 17.24 26.78
C THR A 15 17.25 16.68 25.72
N ARG A 16 16.90 15.59 25.01
CA ARG A 16 17.68 15.10 23.86
C ARG A 16 17.58 16.07 22.68
N HIS A 17 16.39 16.58 22.34
CA HIS A 17 16.26 17.59 21.27
C HIS A 17 16.99 18.88 21.62
N ALA A 18 16.92 19.35 22.85
CA ALA A 18 17.67 20.53 23.30
C ALA A 18 19.19 20.28 23.37
N ALA A 19 19.63 19.09 23.78
CA ALA A 19 21.05 18.72 23.80
C ALA A 19 21.63 18.56 22.38
N HIS A 20 20.87 18.02 21.42
CA HIS A 20 21.30 17.95 20.03
C HIS A 20 21.31 19.33 19.34
N ALA A 21 20.40 20.23 19.68
CA ALA A 21 20.45 21.63 19.21
C ALA A 21 21.64 22.38 19.81
N GLY A 22 21.93 22.18 21.12
CA GLY A 22 23.06 22.81 21.81
C GLY A 22 24.45 22.29 21.37
N THR A 23 24.61 21.00 21.09
CA THR A 23 25.87 20.43 20.61
C THR A 23 26.14 20.73 19.14
N ARG A 24 25.12 20.94 18.30
CA ARG A 24 25.33 21.44 16.93
C ARG A 24 25.76 22.90 16.87
N ALA A 25 25.39 23.72 17.84
CA ALA A 25 25.83 25.12 17.93
C ALA A 25 27.30 25.28 18.41
N ALA A 26 27.85 24.27 19.14
CA ALA A 26 29.22 24.33 19.68
C ALA A 26 30.30 23.75 18.73
N ALA A 27 29.94 22.96 17.71
CA ALA A 27 30.87 22.50 16.69
C ALA A 27 30.83 23.49 15.54
N GLY A 28 31.82 24.41 15.49
CA GLY A 28 31.98 25.44 14.47
C GLY A 28 32.03 24.90 13.04
N ARG A 29 30.88 24.49 12.49
CA ARG A 29 30.69 24.27 11.06
C ARG A 29 30.58 25.64 10.39
N PRO A 30 31.34 25.90 9.32
CA PRO A 30 31.13 27.09 8.52
C PRO A 30 29.66 27.07 8.06
N PRO A 31 28.98 28.25 8.01
CA PRO A 31 27.59 28.31 7.54
C PRO A 31 27.54 27.66 6.16
N ALA A 32 26.66 26.67 6.01
CA ALA A 32 26.41 26.03 4.74
C ALA A 32 26.15 27.16 3.72
N ARG A 33 26.97 27.26 2.69
CA ARG A 33 26.72 28.17 1.58
C ARG A 33 25.35 27.84 1.02
N THR A 34 24.36 28.65 1.36
CA THR A 34 23.04 28.61 0.75
C THR A 34 23.24 28.87 -0.74
N ARG A 35 23.27 27.79 -1.53
CA ARG A 35 23.21 27.94 -2.99
C ARG A 35 21.90 28.66 -3.29
N GLU A 36 21.99 29.82 -3.91
CA GLU A 36 20.79 30.47 -4.40
C GLU A 36 20.01 29.50 -5.30
N PRO A 37 18.73 29.33 -5.05
CA PRO A 37 17.91 28.40 -5.84
C PRO A 37 17.92 28.84 -7.29
N GLY A 38 18.19 27.92 -8.21
CA GLY A 38 18.15 28.15 -9.65
C GLY A 38 16.78 28.68 -10.13
N PRO A 39 16.69 29.23 -11.35
CA PRO A 39 15.46 29.87 -11.84
C PRO A 39 14.25 28.94 -11.83
N LEU A 40 14.42 27.64 -12.08
CA LEU A 40 13.36 26.62 -11.98
C LEU A 40 12.91 26.38 -10.52
N ALA A 41 13.85 26.40 -9.57
CA ALA A 41 13.53 26.28 -8.16
C ALA A 41 12.81 27.53 -7.61
N ARG A 42 13.12 28.73 -8.13
CA ARG A 42 12.39 29.97 -7.79
C ARG A 42 10.97 29.96 -8.34
N LEU A 43 10.76 29.47 -9.56
CA LEU A 43 9.42 29.29 -10.15
C LEU A 43 8.61 28.23 -9.40
N ALA A 44 9.22 27.10 -9.06
CA ALA A 44 8.59 26.05 -8.26
C ALA A 44 8.21 26.56 -6.85
N ASN A 45 9.10 27.33 -6.19
CA ASN A 45 8.80 27.95 -4.90
C ASN A 45 7.67 28.98 -4.99
N ALA A 46 7.65 29.82 -6.03
CA ALA A 46 6.60 30.82 -6.21
C ALA A 46 5.24 30.16 -6.50
N TRP A 47 5.22 29.12 -7.31
CA TRP A 47 4.00 28.34 -7.59
C TRP A 47 3.52 27.58 -6.34
N TRP A 48 4.45 26.97 -5.62
CA TRP A 48 4.17 26.20 -4.41
C TRP A 48 3.63 27.09 -3.29
N ASN A 49 4.23 28.25 -3.05
CA ASN A 49 3.73 29.21 -2.07
C ASN A 49 2.35 29.74 -2.43
N ARG A 50 2.01 29.90 -3.72
CA ARG A 50 0.65 30.23 -4.16
C ARG A 50 -0.33 29.09 -3.91
N LEU A 51 0.07 27.84 -4.13
CA LEU A 51 -0.77 26.66 -3.92
C LEU A 51 -1.00 26.43 -2.43
N LEU A 52 0.02 26.55 -1.60
CA LEU A 52 -0.11 26.49 -0.14
C LEU A 52 -0.96 27.66 0.39
N SER A 53 -0.80 28.88 -0.08
CA SER A 53 -1.61 30.01 0.35
C SER A 53 -3.08 29.85 -0.03
N SER A 54 -3.39 29.27 -1.20
CA SER A 54 -4.78 29.01 -1.60
C SER A 54 -5.45 27.88 -0.79
N VAL A 55 -4.65 26.95 -0.23
CA VAL A 55 -5.14 25.86 0.62
C VAL A 55 -5.16 26.27 2.10
N TYR A 56 -4.34 27.27 2.48
CA TYR A 56 -4.13 27.75 3.85
C TYR A 56 -4.39 29.28 3.98
N GLU A 57 -5.59 29.74 3.68
CA GLU A 57 -6.04 31.05 4.16
C GLU A 57 -6.40 30.96 5.67
N GLY A 58 -5.36 30.92 6.52
CA GLY A 58 -5.49 30.95 7.96
C GLY A 58 -4.14 31.17 8.63
N SER A 59 -3.98 32.28 9.32
CA SER A 59 -2.73 32.80 9.91
C SER A 59 -1.93 31.76 10.72
N LEU A 60 -0.70 31.51 10.30
CA LEU A 60 0.29 30.63 10.94
C LEU A 60 1.02 31.27 12.15
N SER A 61 0.51 32.33 12.73
CA SER A 61 1.19 33.05 13.77
C SER A 61 0.31 33.23 15.03
N GLY A 62 0.23 32.20 15.87
CA GLY A 62 -0.30 32.49 17.19
C GLY A 62 -0.74 31.35 18.13
N GLN A 63 -0.63 30.08 17.76
CA GLN A 63 -1.17 28.99 18.61
C GLN A 63 -0.34 27.71 18.57
N GLU A 64 0.85 27.70 19.18
CA GLU A 64 1.69 26.49 19.28
C GLU A 64 1.05 25.34 20.09
N ALA A 65 0.19 25.60 21.04
CA ALA A 65 -0.42 24.55 21.87
C ALA A 65 -1.70 23.93 21.27
N GLU A 66 -2.45 24.67 20.45
CA GLU A 66 -3.57 24.15 19.64
C GLU A 66 -3.06 23.43 18.39
N TYR A 67 -1.85 23.75 17.98
CA TYR A 67 -1.14 23.21 16.83
C TYR A 67 -0.80 21.71 16.99
N GLU A 68 -0.31 21.25 18.15
CA GLU A 68 0.05 19.83 18.37
C GLU A 68 -1.15 18.87 18.27
N SER A 69 -2.34 19.28 18.66
CA SER A 69 -3.55 18.45 18.50
C SER A 69 -4.13 18.52 17.09
N GLY A 70 -3.97 19.65 16.40
CA GLY A 70 -4.39 19.87 15.03
C GLY A 70 -3.48 19.17 13.99
N GLU A 71 -2.20 19.05 14.26
CA GLU A 71 -1.23 18.38 13.37
C GLU A 71 -1.55 16.90 13.16
N THR A 72 -1.79 16.17 14.22
CA THR A 72 -2.13 14.73 14.14
C THR A 72 -3.44 14.50 13.38
N ALA A 73 -4.45 15.37 13.58
CA ALA A 73 -5.72 15.27 12.86
C ALA A 73 -5.55 15.60 11.36
N ARG A 74 -4.76 16.64 11.04
CA ARG A 74 -4.45 17.04 9.67
C ARG A 74 -3.70 15.92 8.91
N ASP A 75 -2.68 15.33 9.53
CA ASP A 75 -1.90 14.24 8.97
C ASP A 75 -2.78 13.03 8.70
N TYR A 76 -3.65 12.68 9.64
CA TYR A 76 -4.57 11.57 9.48
C TYR A 76 -5.57 11.82 8.34
N ILE A 77 -6.19 13.01 8.28
CA ILE A 77 -7.17 13.35 7.25
C ILE A 77 -6.54 13.30 5.85
N TRP A 78 -5.43 14.02 5.64
CA TRP A 78 -4.81 14.09 4.32
C TRP A 78 -4.19 12.78 3.87
N ASN A 79 -3.61 12.02 4.79
CA ASN A 79 -3.14 10.66 4.48
C ASN A 79 -4.29 9.72 4.11
N THR A 80 -5.44 9.83 4.79
CA THR A 80 -6.64 9.05 4.46
C THR A 80 -7.22 9.46 3.11
N VAL A 81 -7.29 10.76 2.81
CA VAL A 81 -7.73 11.27 1.51
C VAL A 81 -6.78 10.80 0.40
N GLY A 82 -5.46 10.96 0.60
CA GLY A 82 -4.46 10.51 -0.37
C GLY A 82 -4.58 9.03 -0.69
N THR A 83 -4.58 8.20 0.34
CA THR A 83 -4.72 6.74 0.21
C THR A 83 -6.08 6.36 -0.40
N GLY A 84 -7.15 7.05 -0.03
CA GLY A 84 -8.49 6.82 -0.56
C GLY A 84 -8.58 7.11 -2.06
N VAL A 85 -8.11 8.29 -2.49
CA VAL A 85 -8.10 8.66 -3.93
C VAL A 85 -7.20 7.71 -4.72
N TRP A 86 -6.04 7.34 -4.19
CA TRP A 86 -5.14 6.36 -4.80
C TRP A 86 -5.81 4.98 -4.92
N GLY A 87 -6.50 4.53 -3.89
CA GLY A 87 -7.24 3.25 -3.91
C GLY A 87 -8.39 3.24 -4.91
N MET A 88 -8.99 4.40 -5.21
CA MET A 88 -10.07 4.55 -6.19
C MET A 88 -9.59 4.63 -7.64
N VAL A 89 -8.29 4.80 -7.92
CA VAL A 89 -7.75 4.89 -9.30
C VAL A 89 -8.19 3.70 -10.13
N PHE A 90 -7.91 2.49 -9.66
CA PHE A 90 -8.22 1.28 -10.44
C PHE A 90 -9.73 1.08 -10.68
N PRO A 91 -10.60 1.10 -9.65
CA PRO A 91 -12.04 0.92 -9.86
C PRO A 91 -12.65 1.99 -10.78
N LEU A 92 -12.31 3.27 -10.57
CA LEU A 92 -12.84 4.35 -11.40
C LEU A 92 -12.40 4.23 -12.86
N LEU A 93 -11.11 3.96 -13.10
CA LEU A 93 -10.60 3.81 -14.46
C LEU A 93 -11.15 2.57 -15.15
N THR A 94 -11.40 1.49 -14.40
CA THR A 94 -12.03 0.29 -14.93
C THR A 94 -13.48 0.57 -15.36
N VAL A 95 -14.24 1.34 -14.56
CA VAL A 95 -15.59 1.79 -14.94
C VAL A 95 -15.55 2.66 -16.20
N VAL A 96 -14.65 3.66 -16.23
CA VAL A 96 -14.51 4.56 -17.40
C VAL A 96 -14.11 3.75 -18.65
N ALA A 97 -13.19 2.79 -18.50
CA ALA A 97 -12.78 1.92 -19.60
C ALA A 97 -13.95 1.05 -20.11
N THR A 98 -14.75 0.50 -19.21
CA THR A 98 -15.92 -0.32 -19.58
C THR A 98 -16.95 0.50 -20.35
N GLN A 99 -17.27 1.70 -19.86
CA GLN A 99 -18.29 2.57 -20.46
C GLN A 99 -17.87 3.15 -21.81
N LEU A 100 -16.59 3.46 -22.00
CA LEU A 100 -16.09 4.14 -23.20
C LEU A 100 -15.50 3.20 -24.26
N ALA A 101 -14.94 2.06 -23.85
CA ALA A 101 -14.20 1.16 -24.74
C ALA A 101 -14.71 -0.29 -24.73
N GLY A 102 -15.64 -0.63 -23.82
CA GLY A 102 -16.25 -1.95 -23.72
C GLY A 102 -15.52 -2.91 -22.78
N THR A 103 -16.13 -4.07 -22.54
CA THR A 103 -15.73 -5.03 -21.51
C THR A 103 -14.37 -5.68 -21.78
N GLU A 104 -14.09 -6.01 -23.04
CA GLU A 104 -12.83 -6.67 -23.43
C GLU A 104 -11.62 -5.75 -23.18
N GLN A 105 -11.69 -4.48 -23.64
CA GLN A 105 -10.60 -3.51 -23.43
C GLN A 105 -10.43 -3.14 -21.95
N ALA A 106 -11.52 -3.05 -21.19
CA ALA A 106 -11.48 -2.87 -19.75
C ALA A 106 -10.87 -4.09 -19.04
N GLY A 107 -11.11 -5.29 -19.55
CA GLY A 107 -10.48 -6.52 -19.08
C GLY A 107 -8.98 -6.56 -19.36
N MET A 108 -8.55 -6.14 -20.55
CA MET A 108 -7.12 -5.97 -20.88
C MET A 108 -6.46 -4.97 -19.94
N PHE A 109 -7.10 -3.81 -19.69
CA PHE A 109 -6.63 -2.82 -18.73
C PHE A 109 -6.55 -3.41 -17.30
N SER A 110 -7.55 -4.17 -16.89
CA SER A 110 -7.58 -4.81 -15.56
C SER A 110 -6.43 -5.80 -15.38
N MET A 111 -6.09 -6.57 -16.43
CA MET A 111 -4.94 -7.48 -16.40
C MET A 111 -3.62 -6.71 -16.33
N ALA A 112 -3.44 -5.72 -17.19
CA ALA A 112 -2.25 -4.85 -17.16
C ALA A 112 -2.07 -4.18 -15.79
N PHE A 113 -3.17 -3.73 -15.16
CA PHE A 113 -3.14 -3.10 -13.85
C PHE A 113 -2.77 -4.09 -12.73
N ALA A 114 -3.24 -5.34 -12.80
CA ALA A 114 -2.88 -6.41 -11.85
C ALA A 114 -1.37 -6.70 -11.89
N VAL A 115 -0.81 -6.90 -13.09
CA VAL A 115 0.65 -7.09 -13.28
C VAL A 115 1.40 -5.83 -12.83
N GLY A 116 0.97 -4.65 -13.25
CA GLY A 116 1.59 -3.38 -12.88
C GLY A 116 1.62 -3.16 -11.37
N THR A 117 0.58 -3.57 -10.65
CA THR A 117 0.55 -3.51 -9.17
C THR A 117 1.60 -4.44 -8.56
N LEU A 118 1.76 -5.65 -9.08
CA LEU A 118 2.80 -6.57 -8.63
C LEU A 118 4.21 -6.02 -8.92
N LEU A 119 4.41 -5.40 -10.08
CA LEU A 119 5.66 -4.70 -10.42
C LEU A 119 5.94 -3.51 -9.49
N MET A 120 4.90 -2.79 -9.06
CA MET A 120 5.03 -1.73 -8.06
C MET A 120 5.49 -2.27 -6.71
N PHE A 121 4.98 -3.43 -6.26
CA PHE A 121 5.51 -4.09 -5.05
C PHE A 121 6.97 -4.48 -5.20
N LEU A 122 7.39 -4.95 -6.37
CA LEU A 122 8.79 -5.21 -6.69
C LEU A 122 9.62 -3.92 -6.65
N ALA A 123 9.13 -2.83 -7.24
CA ALA A 123 9.78 -1.52 -7.21
C ALA A 123 9.87 -0.96 -5.79
N ASN A 124 8.84 -1.12 -4.96
CA ASN A 124 8.80 -0.63 -3.59
C ASN A 124 9.75 -1.38 -2.66
N PHE A 125 9.98 -2.64 -2.90
CA PHE A 125 10.91 -3.52 -2.17
C PHE A 125 10.81 -3.43 -0.64
N GLY A 126 9.65 -3.03 -0.11
CA GLY A 126 9.42 -2.84 1.33
C GLY A 126 10.18 -1.67 1.97
N ALA A 127 10.89 -0.86 1.20
CA ALA A 127 11.79 0.18 1.72
C ALA A 127 11.06 1.32 2.46
N ARG A 128 9.77 1.60 2.13
CA ARG A 128 8.98 2.65 2.78
C ARG A 128 8.90 2.51 4.30
N THR A 129 8.70 1.28 4.79
CA THR A 129 8.58 1.01 6.23
C THR A 129 9.87 1.33 6.98
N PHE A 130 11.01 0.97 6.38
CA PHE A 130 12.33 1.29 6.94
C PHE A 130 12.61 2.78 6.88
N GLN A 131 12.35 3.42 5.75
CA GLN A 131 12.56 4.86 5.58
C GLN A 131 11.74 5.67 6.59
N ALA A 132 10.45 5.38 6.76
CA ALA A 132 9.58 6.10 7.69
C ALA A 132 10.00 5.95 9.16
N SER A 133 10.68 4.84 9.51
CA SER A 133 11.16 4.58 10.88
C SER A 133 12.62 5.00 11.12
N ASP A 134 13.35 5.39 10.07
CA ASP A 134 14.76 5.80 10.12
C ASP A 134 14.89 7.29 10.48
N ILE A 135 14.43 7.65 11.69
CA ILE A 135 14.39 9.04 12.17
C ILE A 135 15.81 9.61 12.32
N ASP A 136 16.78 8.79 12.69
CA ASP A 136 18.18 9.19 12.90
C ASP A 136 18.99 9.24 11.58
N GLU A 137 18.35 9.00 10.43
CA GLU A 137 18.99 8.93 9.11
C GLU A 137 20.23 8.01 9.09
N ALA A 138 20.08 6.78 9.61
CA ALA A 138 21.11 5.75 9.54
C ALA A 138 21.48 5.43 8.07
N SER A 139 20.52 5.55 7.16
CA SER A 139 20.72 5.55 5.71
C SER A 139 20.34 6.90 5.14
N SER A 140 21.19 7.44 4.25
CA SER A 140 20.93 8.73 3.61
C SER A 140 19.70 8.67 2.67
N PHE A 141 19.00 9.80 2.51
CA PHE A 141 17.87 9.87 1.56
C PHE A 141 18.30 9.52 0.12
N ALA A 142 19.50 9.92 -0.27
CA ALA A 142 20.04 9.57 -1.57
C ALA A 142 20.27 8.05 -1.73
N ALA A 143 20.60 7.31 -0.65
CA ALA A 143 20.69 5.85 -0.70
C ALA A 143 19.31 5.20 -0.93
N TYR A 144 18.24 5.72 -0.30
CA TYR A 144 16.87 5.29 -0.56
C TYR A 144 16.44 5.58 -2.00
N GLN A 145 16.82 6.75 -2.55
CA GLN A 145 16.53 7.09 -3.95
C GLN A 145 17.23 6.14 -4.92
N ILE A 146 18.54 5.89 -4.75
CA ILE A 146 19.31 4.97 -5.61
C ILE A 146 18.74 3.56 -5.53
N HIS A 147 18.47 3.06 -4.32
CA HIS A 147 17.82 1.77 -4.13
C HIS A 147 16.50 1.70 -4.92
N ARG A 148 15.65 2.73 -4.82
CA ARG A 148 14.36 2.80 -5.50
C ARG A 148 14.50 2.85 -7.03
N TRP A 149 15.49 3.59 -7.56
CA TRP A 149 15.76 3.60 -8.99
C TRP A 149 16.17 2.22 -9.50
N ILE A 150 17.05 1.53 -8.79
CA ILE A 150 17.50 0.17 -9.16
C ILE A 150 16.31 -0.79 -9.18
N THR A 151 15.51 -0.83 -8.12
CA THR A 151 14.34 -1.74 -8.04
C THR A 151 13.26 -1.38 -9.08
N SER A 152 13.09 -0.11 -9.41
CA SER A 152 12.17 0.36 -10.45
C SER A 152 12.61 -0.07 -11.84
N ILE A 153 13.89 0.01 -12.16
CA ILE A 153 14.43 -0.49 -13.43
C ILE A 153 14.25 -2.01 -13.52
N ILE A 154 14.54 -2.74 -12.45
CA ILE A 154 14.33 -4.19 -12.39
C ILE A 154 12.85 -4.52 -12.63
N ALA A 155 11.93 -3.79 -11.98
CA ALA A 155 10.49 -3.99 -12.17
C ALA A 155 10.06 -3.77 -13.62
N LEU A 156 10.55 -2.72 -14.30
CA LEU A 156 10.25 -2.50 -15.72
C LEU A 156 10.83 -3.59 -16.63
N LEU A 157 12.05 -4.06 -16.35
CA LEU A 157 12.64 -5.18 -17.10
C LEU A 157 11.84 -6.48 -16.91
N VAL A 158 11.37 -6.75 -15.69
CA VAL A 158 10.47 -7.89 -15.40
C VAL A 158 9.15 -7.73 -16.15
N GLY A 159 8.57 -6.54 -16.18
CA GLY A 159 7.36 -6.23 -16.94
C GLY A 159 7.54 -6.43 -18.45
N LEU A 160 8.66 -5.97 -19.01
CA LEU A 160 9.01 -6.18 -20.42
C LEU A 160 9.19 -7.65 -20.73
N PHE A 161 9.90 -8.38 -19.87
CA PHE A 161 10.06 -9.84 -19.98
C PHE A 161 8.71 -10.57 -19.95
N TYR A 162 7.80 -10.17 -19.02
CA TYR A 162 6.46 -10.73 -18.96
C TYR A 162 5.68 -10.54 -20.26
N CYS A 163 5.68 -9.32 -20.84
CA CYS A 163 5.04 -9.05 -22.11
C CYS A 163 5.61 -9.91 -23.25
N SER A 164 6.94 -10.12 -23.25
CA SER A 164 7.62 -10.94 -24.24
C SER A 164 7.24 -12.44 -24.11
N VAL A 165 7.20 -12.97 -22.88
CA VAL A 165 6.83 -14.39 -22.64
C VAL A 165 5.36 -14.67 -23.00
N ARG A 166 4.49 -13.67 -22.82
CA ARG A 166 3.06 -13.77 -23.15
C ARG A 166 2.76 -13.47 -24.63
N ASP A 167 3.77 -13.12 -25.41
CA ASP A 167 3.66 -12.77 -26.83
C ASP A 167 2.55 -11.75 -27.10
N TYR A 168 2.56 -10.66 -26.32
CA TYR A 168 1.55 -9.62 -26.44
C TYR A 168 1.61 -8.91 -27.78
N GLY A 169 0.48 -8.87 -28.49
CA GLY A 169 0.31 -8.02 -29.67
C GLY A 169 0.48 -6.54 -29.34
N ALA A 170 0.74 -5.71 -30.35
CA ALA A 170 1.10 -4.30 -30.21
C ALA A 170 0.16 -3.49 -29.30
N ALA A 171 -1.15 -3.72 -29.37
CA ALA A 171 -2.15 -3.02 -28.55
C ALA A 171 -2.02 -3.38 -27.07
N MET A 172 -1.95 -4.69 -26.74
CA MET A 172 -1.81 -5.15 -25.36
C MET A 172 -0.44 -4.81 -24.79
N PHE A 173 0.62 -4.87 -25.60
CA PHE A 173 1.96 -4.44 -25.20
C PHE A 173 2.00 -2.97 -24.83
N THR A 174 1.46 -2.09 -25.69
CA THR A 174 1.43 -0.65 -25.45
C THR A 174 0.62 -0.28 -24.21
N LEU A 175 -0.56 -0.90 -24.06
CA LEU A 175 -1.40 -0.76 -22.88
C LEU A 175 -0.65 -1.19 -21.63
N SER A 176 -0.07 -2.39 -21.63
CA SER A 176 0.64 -2.94 -20.47
C SER A 176 1.83 -2.10 -20.08
N MET A 177 2.66 -1.69 -21.04
CA MET A 177 3.82 -0.84 -20.76
C MET A 177 3.41 0.54 -20.22
N GLY A 178 2.34 1.15 -20.72
CA GLY A 178 1.80 2.39 -20.18
C GLY A 178 1.40 2.25 -18.71
N VAL A 179 0.67 1.19 -18.38
CA VAL A 179 0.25 0.90 -17.00
C VAL A 179 1.46 0.55 -16.10
N TYR A 180 2.41 -0.24 -16.60
CA TYR A 180 3.61 -0.62 -15.83
C TYR A 180 4.47 0.60 -15.50
N VAL A 181 4.70 1.47 -16.48
CA VAL A 181 5.43 2.73 -16.27
C VAL A 181 4.71 3.60 -15.24
N TYR A 182 3.37 3.74 -15.36
CA TYR A 182 2.58 4.45 -14.34
C TYR A 182 2.82 3.88 -12.94
N LYS A 183 2.69 2.57 -12.78
CA LYS A 183 2.83 1.90 -11.48
C LYS A 183 4.25 1.99 -10.90
N VAL A 184 5.27 1.94 -11.74
CA VAL A 184 6.65 2.13 -11.32
C VAL A 184 6.91 3.59 -10.93
N ILE A 185 6.34 4.56 -11.65
CA ILE A 185 6.40 5.98 -11.25
C ILE A 185 5.69 6.21 -9.92
N ASP A 186 4.56 5.55 -9.70
CA ASP A 186 3.85 5.58 -8.41
C ASP A 186 4.75 5.05 -7.28
N GLY A 187 5.48 3.96 -7.54
CA GLY A 187 6.53 3.45 -6.66
C GLY A 187 7.70 4.43 -6.46
N LEU A 188 8.14 5.13 -7.51
CA LEU A 188 9.19 6.16 -7.39
C LEU A 188 8.73 7.35 -6.54
N ALA A 189 7.47 7.79 -6.68
CA ALA A 189 6.92 8.86 -5.87
C ALA A 189 6.89 8.51 -4.37
N ASP A 190 6.68 7.23 -4.05
CA ASP A 190 6.61 6.73 -2.68
C ASP A 190 7.89 6.99 -1.87
N VAL A 191 9.10 7.05 -2.48
CA VAL A 191 10.33 7.38 -1.75
C VAL A 191 10.37 8.85 -1.32
N TYR A 192 9.79 9.76 -2.12
CA TYR A 192 9.67 11.18 -1.77
C TYR A 192 8.59 11.41 -0.71
N GLU A 193 7.46 10.72 -0.83
CA GLU A 193 6.42 10.69 0.18
C GLU A 193 6.91 10.07 1.49
N GLY A 194 7.81 9.07 1.41
CA GLY A 194 8.52 8.49 2.54
C GLY A 194 9.42 9.49 3.25
N ARG A 195 10.10 10.35 2.50
CA ARG A 195 10.93 11.42 3.06
C ARG A 195 10.10 12.44 3.83
N LEU A 196 8.94 12.82 3.29
CA LEU A 196 7.99 13.71 3.98
C LEU A 196 7.47 13.09 5.28
N GLN A 197 7.14 11.80 5.26
CA GLN A 197 6.71 11.07 6.44
C GLN A 197 7.82 10.98 7.50
N GLN A 198 9.07 10.72 7.09
CA GLN A 198 10.25 10.70 7.95
C GLN A 198 10.49 12.05 8.64
N ALA A 199 10.16 13.15 7.94
CA ALA A 199 10.25 14.52 8.44
C ALA A 199 8.99 14.98 9.22
N ASP A 200 8.09 14.05 9.59
CA ASP A 200 6.83 14.32 10.31
C ASP A 200 5.85 15.26 9.56
N LYS A 201 5.88 15.16 8.22
CA LYS A 201 4.99 15.92 7.30
C LYS A 201 4.11 14.97 6.48
N LEU A 202 3.47 14.01 7.14
CA LEU A 202 2.66 12.97 6.49
C LEU A 202 1.48 13.55 5.68
N TYR A 203 0.93 14.69 6.10
CA TYR A 203 -0.14 15.37 5.35
C TYR A 203 0.29 15.79 3.94
N LEU A 204 1.55 16.24 3.76
CA LEU A 204 2.08 16.59 2.44
C LEU A 204 2.25 15.36 1.55
N ALA A 205 2.64 14.23 2.12
CA ALA A 205 2.67 12.96 1.40
C ALA A 205 1.26 12.57 0.91
N GLY A 206 0.23 12.72 1.77
CA GLY A 206 -1.16 12.50 1.40
C GLY A 206 -1.65 13.43 0.29
N ILE A 207 -1.34 14.72 0.34
CA ILE A 207 -1.66 15.70 -0.70
C ILE A 207 -0.98 15.33 -2.02
N SER A 208 0.33 15.02 -1.99
CA SER A 208 1.08 14.58 -3.17
C SER A 208 0.44 13.37 -3.84
N GLN A 209 0.09 12.37 -3.05
CA GLN A 209 -0.56 11.15 -3.53
C GLN A 209 -1.95 11.42 -4.11
N ALA A 210 -2.78 12.26 -3.45
CA ALA A 210 -4.10 12.64 -3.93
C ALA A 210 -4.03 13.40 -5.25
N LEU A 211 -3.14 14.39 -5.37
CA LEU A 211 -2.96 15.17 -6.60
C LEU A 211 -2.49 14.29 -7.75
N ARG A 212 -1.46 13.45 -7.53
CA ARG A 212 -0.98 12.51 -8.56
C ARG A 212 -2.09 11.60 -9.04
N SER A 213 -2.84 10.99 -8.11
CA SER A 213 -3.94 10.09 -8.45
C SER A 213 -5.07 10.81 -9.20
N GLY A 214 -5.44 12.02 -8.77
CA GLY A 214 -6.45 12.83 -9.44
C GLY A 214 -6.07 13.21 -10.87
N VAL A 215 -4.83 13.66 -11.08
CA VAL A 215 -4.30 14.00 -12.40
C VAL A 215 -4.23 12.77 -13.32
N VAL A 216 -3.85 11.62 -12.78
CA VAL A 216 -3.82 10.34 -13.51
C VAL A 216 -5.23 9.92 -13.93
N ILE A 217 -6.23 10.00 -13.03
CA ILE A 217 -7.63 9.69 -13.36
C ILE A 217 -8.13 10.62 -14.46
N ALA A 218 -7.88 11.92 -14.35
CA ALA A 218 -8.29 12.89 -15.34
C ALA A 218 -7.64 12.66 -16.71
N ALA A 219 -6.31 12.45 -16.73
CA ALA A 219 -5.56 12.23 -17.97
C ALA A 219 -6.01 10.97 -18.72
N PHE A 220 -6.17 9.84 -17.99
CA PHE A 220 -6.68 8.60 -18.58
C PHE A 220 -8.10 8.80 -19.14
N SER A 221 -8.99 9.37 -18.33
CA SER A 221 -10.40 9.54 -18.71
C SER A 221 -10.56 10.45 -19.92
N VAL A 222 -9.85 11.60 -19.95
CA VAL A 222 -9.88 12.53 -21.08
C VAL A 222 -9.29 11.89 -22.35
N ALA A 223 -8.13 11.26 -22.23
CA ALA A 223 -7.49 10.59 -23.36
C ALA A 223 -8.37 9.48 -23.93
N LEU A 224 -9.01 8.66 -23.08
CA LEU A 224 -9.91 7.60 -23.49
C LEU A 224 -11.19 8.15 -24.13
N PHE A 225 -11.75 9.22 -23.57
CA PHE A 225 -12.94 9.88 -24.13
C PHE A 225 -12.69 10.38 -25.55
N VAL A 226 -11.54 11.02 -25.80
CA VAL A 226 -11.18 11.59 -27.09
C VAL A 226 -10.76 10.53 -28.11
N THR A 227 -9.91 9.58 -27.69
CA THR A 227 -9.27 8.64 -28.63
C THR A 227 -10.00 7.30 -28.76
N ARG A 228 -10.84 6.95 -27.80
CA ARG A 228 -11.50 5.65 -27.67
C ARG A 228 -10.49 4.48 -27.64
N SER A 229 -9.24 4.75 -27.27
CA SER A 229 -8.15 3.78 -27.21
C SER A 229 -7.60 3.69 -25.80
N VAL A 230 -7.72 2.53 -25.16
CA VAL A 230 -7.21 2.27 -23.81
C VAL A 230 -5.67 2.33 -23.79
N SER A 231 -5.02 1.95 -24.89
CA SER A 231 -3.55 2.03 -25.01
C SER A 231 -3.05 3.47 -24.98
N VAL A 232 -3.73 4.39 -25.69
CA VAL A 232 -3.39 5.83 -25.66
C VAL A 232 -3.68 6.41 -24.27
N ALA A 233 -4.79 6.01 -23.66
CA ALA A 233 -5.15 6.45 -22.30
C ALA A 233 -4.09 5.98 -21.26
N ALA A 234 -3.56 4.77 -21.39
CA ALA A 234 -2.50 4.26 -20.53
C ALA A 234 -1.18 5.05 -20.67
N ILE A 235 -0.82 5.46 -21.90
CA ILE A 235 0.33 6.34 -22.13
C ILE A 235 0.09 7.71 -21.47
N ALA A 236 -1.10 8.30 -21.68
CA ALA A 236 -1.45 9.59 -21.09
C ALA A 236 -1.38 9.52 -19.54
N MET A 237 -1.85 8.43 -18.95
CA MET A 237 -1.76 8.16 -17.51
C MET A 237 -0.30 8.12 -17.03
N ALA A 238 0.60 7.43 -17.75
CA ALA A 238 2.01 7.34 -17.42
C ALA A 238 2.69 8.73 -17.51
N ILE A 239 2.41 9.51 -18.56
CA ILE A 239 2.92 10.86 -18.72
C ILE A 239 2.43 11.78 -17.59
N ALA A 240 1.14 11.69 -17.23
CA ALA A 240 0.54 12.46 -16.15
C ALA A 240 1.19 12.14 -14.79
N ALA A 241 1.43 10.85 -14.52
CA ALA A 241 2.13 10.41 -13.32
C ALA A 241 3.58 10.94 -13.28
N ALA A 242 4.32 10.86 -14.41
CA ALA A 242 5.68 11.39 -14.52
C ALA A 242 5.71 12.92 -14.31
N ALA A 243 4.79 13.63 -14.91
CA ALA A 243 4.66 15.07 -14.73
C ALA A 243 4.37 15.43 -13.27
N SER A 244 3.45 14.71 -12.61
CA SER A 244 3.14 14.91 -11.19
C SER A 244 4.35 14.59 -10.29
N LEU A 245 5.10 13.53 -10.58
CA LEU A 245 6.33 13.20 -9.85
C LEU A 245 7.35 14.36 -9.91
N VAL A 246 7.60 14.89 -11.12
CA VAL A 246 8.61 15.93 -11.35
C VAL A 246 8.17 17.30 -10.80
N VAL A 247 6.88 17.63 -10.95
CA VAL A 247 6.36 18.97 -10.61
C VAL A 247 5.90 19.07 -9.15
N VAL A 248 5.45 17.95 -8.55
CA VAL A 248 4.87 17.94 -7.20
C VAL A 248 5.73 17.13 -6.24
N SER A 249 5.87 15.82 -6.43
CA SER A 249 6.44 14.94 -5.39
C SER A 249 7.92 15.23 -5.11
N ILE A 250 8.73 15.41 -6.15
CA ILE A 250 10.17 15.72 -5.99
C ILE A 250 10.39 17.12 -5.37
N PRO A 251 9.82 18.21 -5.90
CA PRO A 251 10.01 19.52 -5.31
C PRO A 251 9.51 19.61 -3.88
N LEU A 252 8.36 19.01 -3.59
CA LEU A 252 7.77 18.99 -2.26
C LEU A 252 8.71 18.35 -1.24
N ALA A 253 9.24 17.17 -1.53
CA ALA A 253 10.16 16.49 -0.64
C ALA A 253 11.48 17.25 -0.46
N LEU A 254 12.04 17.83 -1.54
CA LEU A 254 13.32 18.53 -1.48
C LEU A 254 13.25 19.93 -0.82
N LEU A 255 12.09 20.58 -0.89
CA LEU A 255 11.89 21.92 -0.32
C LEU A 255 11.45 21.85 1.15
N GLU A 256 10.68 20.83 1.49
CA GLU A 256 10.07 20.71 2.82
C GLU A 256 10.89 19.84 3.78
N THR A 257 12.00 19.23 3.33
CA THR A 257 12.86 18.42 4.20
C THR A 257 14.31 18.88 4.17
N ASP A 258 15.02 18.67 5.26
CA ASP A 258 16.44 19.00 5.38
C ASP A 258 17.30 18.20 4.38
N ALA A 259 18.43 18.80 3.97
CA ALA A 259 19.39 18.12 3.11
C ALA A 259 20.00 16.91 3.85
N SER A 260 19.90 15.74 3.24
CA SER A 260 20.47 14.51 3.76
C SER A 260 21.99 14.41 3.46
N ALA A 261 22.66 13.53 4.22
CA ALA A 261 24.08 13.22 3.97
C ALA A 261 24.30 12.61 2.58
N PRO A 262 25.51 12.75 1.99
CA PRO A 262 25.83 12.06 0.75
C PRO A 262 25.79 10.54 0.93
N TRP A 263 25.27 9.85 -0.10
CA TRP A 263 25.11 8.39 -0.08
C TRP A 263 26.44 7.62 -0.05
N LYS A 264 26.40 6.42 0.49
CA LYS A 264 27.51 5.47 0.46
C LYS A 264 27.02 4.13 -0.06
N LEU A 265 27.88 3.42 -0.81
CA LEU A 265 27.51 2.14 -1.42
C LEU A 265 27.03 1.09 -0.40
N HIS A 266 27.63 1.03 0.79
CA HIS A 266 27.25 0.10 1.84
C HIS A 266 25.84 0.38 2.40
N GLU A 267 25.36 1.63 2.35
CA GLU A 267 23.98 1.98 2.75
C GLU A 267 22.98 1.37 1.76
N VAL A 268 23.23 1.51 0.46
CA VAL A 268 22.37 0.94 -0.60
C VAL A 268 22.30 -0.58 -0.50
N THR A 269 23.47 -1.25 -0.38
CA THR A 269 23.51 -2.72 -0.23
C THR A 269 22.89 -3.18 1.08
N GLY A 270 23.05 -2.39 2.15
CA GLY A 270 22.39 -2.60 3.44
C GLY A 270 20.86 -2.56 3.33
N LEU A 271 20.32 -1.60 2.58
CA LEU A 271 18.87 -1.50 2.35
C LEU A 271 18.33 -2.76 1.66
N PHE A 272 19.01 -3.28 0.62
CA PHE A 272 18.58 -4.54 -0.02
C PHE A 272 18.50 -5.68 0.98
N ARG A 273 19.51 -5.82 1.83
CA ARG A 273 19.56 -6.90 2.83
C ARG A 273 18.48 -6.74 3.92
N HIS A 274 18.29 -5.54 4.43
CA HIS A 274 17.35 -5.28 5.52
C HIS A 274 15.89 -5.30 5.06
N CYS A 275 15.61 -4.81 3.83
CA CYS A 275 14.24 -4.79 3.29
C CYS A 275 13.79 -6.14 2.73
N PHE A 276 14.72 -7.03 2.34
CA PHE A 276 14.40 -8.29 1.66
C PHE A 276 13.40 -9.20 2.41
N PRO A 277 13.48 -9.40 3.74
CA PRO A 277 12.51 -10.26 4.43
C PRO A 277 11.08 -9.69 4.37
N LEU A 278 10.92 -8.38 4.56
CA LEU A 278 9.62 -7.71 4.46
C LEU A 278 9.11 -7.71 3.03
N PHE A 279 9.99 -7.40 2.07
CA PHE A 279 9.68 -7.47 0.65
C PHE A 279 9.16 -8.86 0.27
N SER A 280 9.88 -9.91 0.64
CA SER A 280 9.52 -11.29 0.27
C SER A 280 8.14 -11.67 0.78
N ALA A 281 7.79 -11.29 2.01
CA ALA A 281 6.47 -11.56 2.58
C ALA A 281 5.35 -10.80 1.84
N LEU A 282 5.53 -9.48 1.63
CA LEU A 282 4.55 -8.64 0.94
C LEU A 282 4.40 -9.04 -0.53
N PHE A 283 5.51 -9.30 -1.21
CA PHE A 283 5.49 -9.70 -2.63
C PHE A 283 4.82 -11.06 -2.81
N LEU A 284 5.14 -12.04 -1.96
CA LEU A 284 4.56 -13.37 -2.04
C LEU A 284 3.05 -13.34 -1.74
N PHE A 285 2.59 -12.53 -0.80
CA PHE A 285 1.16 -12.34 -0.55
C PHE A 285 0.44 -11.79 -1.79
N ASN A 286 0.95 -10.68 -2.36
CA ASN A 286 0.36 -10.07 -3.56
C ASN A 286 0.45 -10.98 -4.79
N LEU A 287 1.49 -11.80 -4.88
CA LEU A 287 1.61 -12.80 -5.93
C LEU A 287 0.53 -13.87 -5.79
N ILE A 288 0.27 -14.39 -4.58
CA ILE A 288 -0.82 -15.34 -4.31
C ILE A 288 -2.17 -14.74 -4.69
N GLU A 289 -2.43 -13.49 -4.35
CA GLU A 289 -3.66 -12.77 -4.76
C GLU A 289 -3.80 -12.62 -6.28
N SER A 290 -2.68 -12.52 -6.99
CA SER A 290 -2.66 -12.31 -8.44
C SER A 290 -2.68 -13.61 -9.25
N LEU A 291 -2.34 -14.76 -8.66
CA LEU A 291 -2.27 -16.04 -9.37
C LEU A 291 -3.55 -16.43 -10.12
N PRO A 292 -4.77 -16.27 -9.55
CA PRO A 292 -6.00 -16.54 -10.31
C PRO A 292 -6.12 -15.67 -11.56
N LYS A 293 -5.68 -14.40 -11.51
CA LYS A 293 -5.70 -13.47 -12.64
C LYS A 293 -4.72 -13.92 -13.74
N PHE A 294 -3.52 -14.36 -13.35
CA PHE A 294 -2.54 -14.91 -14.28
C PHE A 294 -3.00 -16.24 -14.91
N ALA A 295 -3.68 -17.07 -14.13
CA ALA A 295 -4.23 -18.34 -14.64
C ALA A 295 -5.43 -18.11 -15.59
N MET A 296 -6.28 -17.12 -15.34
CA MET A 296 -7.36 -16.74 -16.26
C MET A 296 -6.82 -16.24 -17.61
N GLU A 297 -5.67 -15.57 -17.59
CA GLU A 297 -5.07 -15.05 -18.82
C GLU A 297 -4.60 -16.20 -19.72
N GLY A 298 -5.11 -16.24 -20.93
CA GLY A 298 -4.87 -17.31 -21.89
C GLY A 298 -5.80 -18.52 -21.79
N MET A 299 -6.60 -18.64 -20.71
CA MET A 299 -7.65 -19.64 -20.58
C MET A 299 -9.06 -19.08 -20.83
N LEU A 300 -9.27 -17.81 -20.45
CA LEU A 300 -10.56 -17.11 -20.56
C LEU A 300 -10.38 -15.81 -21.35
N SER A 301 -11.50 -15.27 -21.88
CA SER A 301 -11.52 -13.93 -22.47
C SER A 301 -11.21 -12.83 -21.43
N TYR A 302 -10.69 -11.71 -21.91
CA TYR A 302 -10.34 -10.58 -21.02
C TYR A 302 -11.54 -10.00 -20.25
N ASP A 303 -12.77 -10.16 -20.75
CA ASP A 303 -13.98 -9.79 -20.00
C ASP A 303 -14.01 -10.40 -18.60
N ASN A 304 -13.52 -11.63 -18.45
CA ASN A 304 -13.47 -12.32 -17.15
C ASN A 304 -12.50 -11.64 -16.17
N GLN A 305 -11.44 -11.00 -16.68
CA GLN A 305 -10.56 -10.17 -15.83
C GLN A 305 -11.29 -8.96 -15.28
N LEU A 306 -12.11 -8.31 -16.12
CA LEU A 306 -12.97 -7.22 -15.69
C LEU A 306 -13.95 -7.69 -14.59
N TYR A 307 -14.69 -8.78 -14.86
CA TYR A 307 -15.69 -9.29 -13.90
C TYR A 307 -15.06 -9.70 -12.59
N PHE A 308 -13.95 -10.42 -12.62
CA PHE A 308 -13.22 -10.82 -11.41
C PHE A 308 -12.78 -9.60 -10.58
N ASN A 309 -12.18 -8.61 -11.22
CA ASN A 309 -11.68 -7.42 -10.51
C ASN A 309 -12.82 -6.52 -10.02
N ALA A 310 -13.92 -6.38 -10.77
CA ALA A 310 -15.11 -5.65 -10.32
C ALA A 310 -15.74 -6.30 -9.08
N LEU A 311 -15.84 -7.63 -9.05
CA LEU A 311 -16.32 -8.39 -7.90
C LEU A 311 -15.35 -8.33 -6.71
N PHE A 312 -14.06 -8.17 -6.96
CA PHE A 312 -13.01 -8.07 -5.94
C PHE A 312 -13.00 -6.73 -5.22
N PHE A 313 -13.48 -5.66 -5.85
CA PHE A 313 -13.41 -4.32 -5.29
C PHE A 313 -14.13 -4.16 -3.93
N PRO A 314 -15.36 -4.65 -3.72
CA PRO A 314 -16.00 -4.62 -2.40
C PRO A 314 -15.19 -5.37 -1.31
N ALA A 315 -14.50 -6.45 -1.69
CA ALA A 315 -13.63 -7.20 -0.79
C ALA A 315 -12.44 -6.36 -0.31
N GLN A 316 -11.84 -5.54 -1.18
CA GLN A 316 -10.78 -4.59 -0.79
C GLN A 316 -11.29 -3.51 0.17
N GLY A 317 -12.54 -3.10 0.05
CA GLY A 317 -13.18 -2.18 0.99
C GLY A 317 -13.21 -2.73 2.42
N ILE A 318 -13.43 -4.03 2.60
CA ILE A 318 -13.37 -4.69 3.91
C ILE A 318 -11.95 -4.64 4.48
N LEU A 319 -10.95 -4.98 3.66
CA LEU A 319 -9.54 -4.97 4.06
C LEU A 319 -9.09 -3.59 4.52
N LEU A 320 -9.41 -2.54 3.77
CA LEU A 320 -9.11 -1.16 4.12
C LEU A 320 -9.81 -0.73 5.42
N SER A 321 -11.11 -1.00 5.54
CA SER A 321 -11.90 -0.64 6.72
C SER A 321 -11.40 -1.34 7.98
N ALA A 322 -11.09 -2.63 7.89
CA ALA A 322 -10.48 -3.39 8.98
C ALA A 322 -9.13 -2.79 9.38
N GLY A 323 -8.30 -2.45 8.38
CA GLY A 323 -7.00 -1.81 8.60
C GLY A 323 -7.09 -0.50 9.36
N PHE A 324 -8.05 0.36 9.05
CA PHE A 324 -8.29 1.61 9.79
C PHE A 324 -8.66 1.36 11.26
N ILE A 325 -9.34 0.26 11.57
CA ILE A 325 -9.75 -0.05 12.94
C ILE A 325 -8.59 -0.65 13.74
N TYR A 326 -7.86 -1.65 13.21
CA TYR A 326 -6.89 -2.38 14.03
C TYR A 326 -5.48 -1.78 14.02
N LYS A 327 -5.02 -1.13 12.91
CA LYS A 327 -3.64 -0.62 12.82
C LYS A 327 -3.29 0.39 13.93
N PRO A 328 -4.16 1.35 14.31
CA PRO A 328 -3.91 2.23 15.45
C PRO A 328 -3.82 1.50 16.80
N GLN A 329 -4.40 0.30 16.91
CA GLN A 329 -4.41 -0.48 18.14
C GLN A 329 -3.17 -1.37 18.32
N LEU A 330 -2.33 -1.54 17.28
CA LEU A 330 -1.18 -2.44 17.32
C LEU A 330 -0.18 -2.09 18.43
N LEU A 331 0.09 -0.78 18.62
CA LEU A 331 0.97 -0.33 19.71
C LEU A 331 0.40 -0.67 21.10
N ARG A 332 -0.89 -0.49 21.27
CA ARG A 332 -1.60 -0.85 22.52
C ARG A 332 -1.54 -2.36 22.76
N LEU A 333 -1.72 -3.16 21.71
CA LEU A 333 -1.59 -4.62 21.75
C LEU A 333 -0.17 -5.04 22.13
N ALA A 334 0.87 -4.41 21.58
CA ALA A 334 2.26 -4.67 21.95
C ALA A 334 2.50 -4.39 23.45
N ASN A 335 1.96 -3.29 23.98
CA ASN A 335 2.06 -2.96 25.41
C ASN A 335 1.30 -3.93 26.33
N ILE A 336 0.15 -4.45 25.88
CA ILE A 336 -0.61 -5.47 26.62
C ILE A 336 0.17 -6.79 26.64
N TRP A 337 0.78 -7.16 25.50
CA TRP A 337 1.60 -8.36 25.38
C TRP A 337 2.85 -8.35 26.26
N SER A 338 3.51 -7.22 26.42
CA SER A 338 4.71 -7.08 27.25
C SER A 338 4.44 -7.36 28.74
N SER A 339 3.18 -7.29 29.19
CA SER A 339 2.78 -7.51 30.59
C SER A 339 2.22 -8.94 30.78
N PRO A 340 2.91 -9.85 31.51
CA PRO A 340 2.47 -11.25 31.69
C PRO A 340 1.07 -11.40 32.25
N LYS A 341 0.69 -10.52 33.19
CA LYS A 341 -0.65 -10.53 33.85
C LYS A 341 -1.80 -10.16 32.91
N ARG A 342 -1.51 -9.54 31.76
CA ARG A 342 -2.54 -9.02 30.82
C ARG A 342 -2.67 -9.87 29.56
N ARG A 343 -1.91 -10.95 29.41
CA ARG A 343 -1.92 -11.80 28.19
C ARG A 343 -3.25 -12.48 27.90
N GLY A 344 -4.07 -12.78 28.93
CA GLY A 344 -5.43 -13.29 28.70
C GLY A 344 -6.34 -12.26 28.02
N ARG A 345 -6.15 -10.96 28.29
CA ARG A 345 -6.87 -9.87 27.61
C ARG A 345 -6.43 -9.70 26.16
N PHE A 346 -5.17 -10.04 25.86
CA PHE A 346 -4.65 -10.00 24.47
C PHE A 346 -5.44 -10.93 23.56
N ASP A 347 -5.63 -12.20 23.95
CA ASP A 347 -6.37 -13.20 23.16
C ASP A 347 -7.83 -12.78 22.97
N LEU A 348 -8.46 -12.18 24.00
CA LEU A 348 -9.81 -11.65 23.91
C LEU A 348 -9.92 -10.50 22.91
N ILE A 349 -8.93 -9.60 22.88
CA ILE A 349 -8.90 -8.49 21.92
C ILE A 349 -8.69 -9.02 20.48
N VAL A 350 -7.82 -10.03 20.31
CA VAL A 350 -7.63 -10.67 18.99
C VAL A 350 -8.96 -11.28 18.52
N LEU A 351 -9.67 -12.02 19.37
CA LEU A 351 -10.95 -12.61 19.03
C LEU A 351 -12.03 -11.56 18.75
N ALA A 352 -12.10 -10.49 19.57
CA ALA A 352 -13.05 -9.40 19.36
C ALA A 352 -12.79 -8.68 18.02
N MET A 353 -11.52 -8.49 17.63
CA MET A 353 -11.18 -7.86 16.37
C MET A 353 -11.53 -8.75 15.16
N LEU A 354 -11.34 -10.07 15.26
CA LEU A 354 -11.83 -11.02 14.25
C LEU A 354 -13.37 -10.97 14.16
N GLY A 355 -14.05 -10.80 15.28
CA GLY A 355 -15.51 -10.56 15.35
C GLY A 355 -15.91 -9.27 14.61
N VAL A 356 -15.17 -8.18 14.78
CA VAL A 356 -15.40 -6.92 14.03
C VAL A 356 -15.21 -7.14 12.53
N ILE A 357 -14.16 -7.86 12.10
CA ILE A 357 -13.96 -8.19 10.68
C ILE A 357 -15.12 -9.03 10.14
N ALA A 358 -15.61 -10.01 10.92
CA ALA A 358 -16.77 -10.81 10.54
C ALA A 358 -18.05 -9.97 10.42
N LEU A 359 -18.26 -9.00 11.32
CA LEU A 359 -19.39 -8.05 11.25
C LEU A 359 -19.28 -7.13 10.02
N LEU A 360 -18.08 -6.61 9.71
CA LEU A 360 -17.85 -5.83 8.51
C LEU A 360 -18.15 -6.66 7.25
N THR A 361 -17.72 -7.93 7.23
CA THR A 361 -17.99 -8.85 6.12
C THR A 361 -19.49 -9.10 5.97
N GLY A 362 -20.19 -9.40 7.08
CA GLY A 362 -21.64 -9.58 7.09
C GLY A 362 -22.41 -8.33 6.64
N GLY A 363 -22.00 -7.16 7.12
CA GLY A 363 -22.57 -5.88 6.70
C GLY A 363 -22.34 -5.62 5.20
N THR A 364 -21.16 -5.94 4.67
CA THR A 364 -20.87 -5.82 3.24
C THR A 364 -21.68 -6.81 2.40
N LEU A 365 -21.92 -8.05 2.89
CA LEU A 365 -22.80 -9.01 2.21
C LEU A 365 -24.22 -8.47 2.09
N VAL A 366 -24.79 -7.93 3.18
CA VAL A 366 -26.12 -7.29 3.16
C VAL A 366 -26.14 -6.08 2.21
N PHE A 367 -25.14 -5.23 2.30
CA PHE A 367 -25.00 -4.07 1.40
C PHE A 367 -24.93 -4.50 -0.08
N MET A 368 -24.15 -5.51 -0.40
CA MET A 368 -24.03 -6.04 -1.77
C MET A 368 -25.36 -6.60 -2.28
N GLY A 369 -26.11 -7.30 -1.44
CA GLY A 369 -27.42 -7.85 -1.82
C GLY A 369 -28.47 -6.80 -2.11
N TRP A 370 -28.40 -5.67 -1.44
CA TRP A 370 -29.41 -4.60 -1.51
C TRP A 370 -29.05 -3.47 -2.47
N ILE A 371 -27.86 -2.96 -2.36
CA ILE A 371 -27.39 -1.72 -3.01
C ILE A 371 -26.20 -1.97 -3.94
N GLY A 372 -25.24 -2.79 -3.50
CA GLY A 372 -23.94 -2.93 -4.16
C GLY A 372 -24.07 -3.47 -5.59
N ILE A 373 -24.82 -4.55 -5.80
CA ILE A 373 -25.00 -5.12 -7.14
C ILE A 373 -25.76 -4.15 -8.08
N PRO A 374 -26.89 -3.53 -7.68
CA PRO A 374 -27.53 -2.48 -8.49
C PRO A 374 -26.59 -1.31 -8.84
N VAL A 375 -25.77 -0.87 -7.89
CA VAL A 375 -24.76 0.20 -8.14
C VAL A 375 -23.71 -0.27 -9.14
N MET A 376 -23.21 -1.49 -9.01
CA MET A 376 -22.28 -2.08 -9.99
C MET A 376 -22.90 -2.16 -11.39
N ASN A 377 -24.16 -2.60 -11.49
CA ASN A 377 -24.89 -2.65 -12.77
C ASN A 377 -24.94 -1.25 -13.41
N PHE A 378 -25.28 -0.25 -12.62
CA PHE A 378 -25.35 1.14 -13.09
C PHE A 378 -23.97 1.69 -13.51
N MET A 379 -22.95 1.47 -12.68
CA MET A 379 -21.59 1.99 -12.93
C MET A 379 -20.93 1.34 -14.15
N TYR A 380 -21.02 0.03 -14.27
CA TYR A 380 -20.35 -0.71 -15.36
C TYR A 380 -21.24 -0.87 -16.61
N GLY A 381 -22.55 -0.68 -16.51
CA GLY A 381 -23.50 -0.95 -17.61
C GLY A 381 -23.62 -2.44 -17.94
N ILE A 382 -23.32 -3.31 -16.97
CA ILE A 382 -23.30 -4.79 -17.09
C ILE A 382 -24.25 -5.38 -16.06
N ASP A 383 -24.93 -6.46 -16.41
CA ASP A 383 -25.80 -7.20 -15.48
C ASP A 383 -24.96 -8.11 -14.55
N PHE A 384 -24.61 -7.59 -13.35
CA PHE A 384 -23.93 -8.35 -12.29
C PHE A 384 -24.89 -9.24 -11.47
N GLU A 385 -26.21 -9.16 -11.68
CA GLU A 385 -27.14 -10.11 -11.04
C GLU A 385 -26.80 -11.56 -11.41
N ARG A 386 -26.36 -11.78 -12.64
CA ARG A 386 -25.85 -13.07 -13.10
C ARG A 386 -24.70 -13.61 -12.27
N TYR A 387 -23.92 -12.72 -11.64
CA TYR A 387 -22.73 -13.06 -10.85
C TYR A 387 -22.95 -12.85 -9.34
N ARG A 388 -24.20 -12.72 -8.88
CA ARG A 388 -24.55 -12.45 -7.47
C ARG A 388 -23.87 -13.40 -6.50
N THR A 389 -23.90 -14.71 -6.78
CA THR A 389 -23.25 -15.73 -5.93
C THR A 389 -21.74 -15.53 -5.87
N LEU A 390 -21.10 -15.20 -7.01
CA LEU A 390 -19.66 -14.92 -7.07
C LEU A 390 -19.32 -13.64 -6.30
N ALA A 391 -20.17 -12.62 -6.34
CA ALA A 391 -20.01 -11.41 -5.54
C ALA A 391 -20.00 -11.72 -4.04
N TYR A 392 -20.91 -12.55 -3.57
CA TYR A 392 -20.94 -12.97 -2.17
C TYR A 392 -19.71 -13.78 -1.76
N LEU A 393 -19.29 -14.74 -2.59
CA LEU A 393 -18.05 -15.51 -2.34
C LEU A 393 -16.83 -14.60 -2.28
N MET A 394 -16.77 -13.58 -3.16
CA MET A 394 -15.67 -12.63 -3.18
C MET A 394 -15.67 -11.73 -1.94
N VAL A 395 -16.83 -11.31 -1.44
CA VAL A 395 -16.95 -10.54 -0.18
C VAL A 395 -16.48 -11.39 0.99
N VAL A 396 -16.85 -12.68 1.05
CA VAL A 396 -16.33 -13.62 2.07
C VAL A 396 -14.81 -13.73 1.97
N ALA A 397 -14.28 -13.86 0.76
CA ALA A 397 -12.83 -13.88 0.54
C ALA A 397 -12.15 -12.59 1.04
N GLY A 398 -12.81 -11.43 0.88
CA GLY A 398 -12.34 -10.16 1.44
C GLY A 398 -12.26 -10.15 2.97
N GLY A 399 -13.24 -10.72 3.65
CA GLY A 399 -13.20 -10.90 5.10
C GLY A 399 -12.08 -11.84 5.56
N VAL A 400 -11.84 -12.91 4.79
CA VAL A 400 -10.72 -13.83 5.01
C VAL A 400 -9.39 -13.10 4.81
N SER A 401 -9.22 -12.31 3.74
CA SER A 401 -8.01 -11.53 3.48
C SER A 401 -7.76 -10.48 4.56
N ALA A 402 -8.80 -9.80 5.05
CA ALA A 402 -8.68 -8.86 6.17
C ALA A 402 -8.25 -9.57 7.48
N SER A 403 -8.73 -10.79 7.70
CA SER A 403 -8.32 -11.62 8.84
C SER A 403 -6.85 -12.07 8.73
N ILE A 404 -6.37 -12.37 7.51
CA ILE A 404 -4.97 -12.68 7.22
C ILE A 404 -4.08 -11.49 7.57
N ASP A 405 -4.41 -10.29 7.07
CA ASP A 405 -3.64 -9.06 7.32
C ASP A 405 -3.57 -8.77 8.83
N PHE A 406 -4.68 -8.92 9.54
CA PHE A 406 -4.73 -8.75 10.98
C PHE A 406 -3.89 -9.80 11.72
N ILE A 407 -4.04 -11.11 11.44
CA ILE A 407 -3.26 -12.17 12.11
C ILE A 407 -1.77 -12.01 11.83
N TYR A 408 -1.38 -11.65 10.60
CA TYR A 408 0.00 -11.36 10.27
C TYR A 408 0.54 -10.17 11.07
N ALA A 409 -0.24 -9.09 11.22
CA ALA A 409 0.12 -7.95 12.07
C ALA A 409 0.30 -8.37 13.54
N ILE A 410 -0.53 -9.28 14.05
CA ILE A 410 -0.39 -9.84 15.40
C ILE A 410 0.90 -10.66 15.54
N ILE A 411 1.21 -11.53 14.58
CA ILE A 411 2.47 -12.31 14.56
C ILE A 411 3.68 -11.37 14.56
N THR A 412 3.58 -10.25 13.86
CA THR A 412 4.60 -9.19 13.84
C THR A 412 4.76 -8.52 15.21
N VAL A 413 3.65 -8.21 15.90
CA VAL A 413 3.66 -7.68 17.28
C VAL A 413 4.33 -8.67 18.24
N LEU A 414 4.15 -9.96 18.02
CA LEU A 414 4.80 -11.02 18.79
C LEU A 414 6.29 -11.22 18.44
N ARG A 415 6.83 -10.52 17.43
CA ARG A 415 8.20 -10.62 16.91
C ARG A 415 8.57 -12.01 16.36
N HIS A 416 7.60 -12.72 15.79
CA HIS A 416 7.77 -14.06 15.20
C HIS A 416 7.46 -14.08 13.70
N GLN A 417 7.83 -13.04 12.96
CA GLN A 417 7.52 -12.86 11.52
C GLN A 417 8.03 -14.04 10.66
N GLU A 418 9.16 -14.64 11.03
CA GLU A 418 9.72 -15.80 10.31
C GLU A 418 8.76 -17.00 10.27
N SER A 419 7.87 -17.10 11.26
CA SER A 419 6.88 -18.19 11.33
C SER A 419 5.80 -18.08 10.24
N ALA A 420 5.65 -16.94 9.59
CA ALA A 420 4.72 -16.72 8.49
C ALA A 420 5.26 -17.20 7.13
N THR A 421 6.58 -17.33 6.96
CA THR A 421 7.20 -17.68 5.67
C THR A 421 6.72 -19.03 5.13
N LYS A 422 6.69 -20.07 5.97
CA LYS A 422 6.20 -21.41 5.56
C LYS A 422 4.74 -21.40 5.13
N PRO A 423 3.78 -20.82 5.89
CA PRO A 423 2.41 -20.59 5.45
C PRO A 423 2.30 -19.96 4.05
N TYR A 424 3.04 -18.89 3.78
CA TYR A 424 3.01 -18.23 2.48
C TYR A 424 3.53 -19.14 1.35
N LEU A 425 4.65 -19.85 1.56
CA LEU A 425 5.21 -20.76 0.54
C LEU A 425 4.27 -21.93 0.23
N VAL A 426 3.67 -22.54 1.26
CA VAL A 426 2.69 -23.64 1.06
C VAL A 426 1.47 -23.13 0.32
N THR A 427 0.95 -21.95 0.69
CA THR A 427 -0.20 -21.34 0.03
C THR A 427 0.12 -20.96 -1.42
N PHE A 428 1.33 -20.45 -1.67
CA PHE A 428 1.77 -20.14 -3.03
C PHE A 428 1.76 -21.38 -3.93
N ALA A 429 2.34 -22.50 -3.46
CA ALA A 429 2.32 -23.76 -4.19
C ALA A 429 0.89 -24.25 -4.46
N PHE A 430 0.01 -24.14 -3.47
CA PHE A 430 -1.41 -24.47 -3.62
C PHE A 430 -2.11 -23.56 -4.64
N ALA A 431 -1.91 -22.24 -4.51
CA ALA A 431 -2.54 -21.23 -5.35
C ALA A 431 -2.06 -21.26 -6.81
N ALA A 432 -0.86 -21.78 -7.06
CA ALA A 432 -0.37 -21.99 -8.43
C ALA A 432 -1.07 -23.14 -9.15
N VAL A 433 -1.52 -24.16 -8.42
CA VAL A 433 -2.08 -25.38 -9.00
C VAL A 433 -3.60 -25.40 -8.94
N VAL A 434 -4.17 -25.23 -7.74
CA VAL A 434 -5.60 -25.49 -7.52
C VAL A 434 -6.51 -24.47 -8.23
N PRO A 435 -6.28 -23.14 -8.14
CA PRO A 435 -7.07 -22.18 -8.92
C PRO A 435 -6.97 -22.43 -10.42
N THR A 436 -5.79 -22.78 -10.93
CA THR A 436 -5.59 -23.06 -12.36
C THR A 436 -6.46 -24.25 -12.82
N LEU A 437 -6.51 -25.32 -12.04
CA LEU A 437 -7.39 -26.47 -12.33
C LEU A 437 -8.87 -26.09 -12.25
N LEU A 438 -9.25 -25.31 -11.23
CA LEU A 438 -10.64 -24.87 -11.07
C LEU A 438 -11.08 -23.92 -12.17
N ILE A 439 -10.20 -23.04 -12.67
CA ILE A 439 -10.47 -22.16 -13.80
C ILE A 439 -10.69 -22.97 -15.08
N TRP A 440 -9.87 -23.98 -15.31
CA TRP A 440 -10.03 -24.89 -16.46
C TRP A 440 -11.38 -25.62 -16.44
N LEU A 441 -11.86 -26.02 -15.25
CA LEU A 441 -13.13 -26.77 -15.12
C LEU A 441 -14.36 -25.85 -15.06
N LEU A 442 -14.29 -24.69 -14.39
CA LEU A 442 -15.43 -23.87 -13.99
C LEU A 442 -15.35 -22.41 -14.47
N GLY A 443 -14.31 -22.06 -15.24
CA GLY A 443 -14.12 -20.70 -15.74
C GLY A 443 -14.00 -19.66 -14.63
N LEU A 444 -14.73 -18.56 -14.74
CA LEU A 444 -14.74 -17.46 -13.76
C LEU A 444 -15.13 -17.92 -12.33
N THR A 445 -16.08 -18.85 -12.23
CA THR A 445 -16.47 -19.45 -10.94
C THR A 445 -15.28 -20.14 -10.30
N GLY A 446 -14.50 -20.87 -11.09
CA GLY A 446 -13.27 -21.51 -10.64
C GLY A 446 -12.21 -20.52 -10.14
N ALA A 447 -12.10 -19.36 -10.78
CA ALA A 447 -11.19 -18.29 -10.32
C ALA A 447 -11.58 -17.76 -8.93
N VAL A 448 -12.87 -17.47 -8.72
CA VAL A 448 -13.37 -16.95 -7.45
C VAL A 448 -13.27 -18.00 -6.33
N VAL A 449 -13.68 -19.23 -6.59
CA VAL A 449 -13.59 -20.33 -5.61
C VAL A 449 -12.13 -20.66 -5.30
N GLY A 450 -11.26 -20.70 -6.31
CA GLY A 450 -9.84 -20.93 -6.15
C GLY A 450 -9.14 -19.85 -5.35
N TYR A 451 -9.52 -18.58 -5.56
CA TYR A 451 -9.06 -17.45 -4.75
C TYR A 451 -9.48 -17.62 -3.29
N LEU A 452 -10.77 -17.83 -3.04
CA LEU A 452 -11.30 -18.04 -1.68
C LEU A 452 -10.61 -19.22 -0.98
N ALA A 453 -10.44 -20.36 -1.68
CA ALA A 453 -9.76 -21.54 -1.14
C ALA A 453 -8.30 -21.24 -0.76
N SER A 454 -7.58 -20.50 -1.61
CA SER A 454 -6.19 -20.08 -1.34
C SER A 454 -6.11 -19.17 -0.11
N MET A 455 -7.00 -18.20 0.01
CA MET A 455 -7.04 -17.31 1.18
C MET A 455 -7.47 -18.04 2.44
N ALA A 456 -8.44 -18.94 2.37
CA ALA A 456 -8.85 -19.76 3.49
C ALA A 456 -7.73 -20.67 4.00
N LEU A 457 -6.96 -21.30 3.09
CA LEU A 457 -5.78 -22.08 3.45
C LEU A 457 -4.73 -21.21 4.15
N LEU A 458 -4.44 -20.02 3.63
CA LEU A 458 -3.46 -19.12 4.23
C LEU A 458 -3.89 -18.68 5.64
N LEU A 459 -5.16 -18.32 5.81
CA LEU A 459 -5.71 -17.97 7.12
C LEU A 459 -5.59 -19.13 8.11
N ALA A 460 -5.92 -20.35 7.69
CA ALA A 460 -5.80 -21.53 8.53
C ALA A 460 -4.34 -21.80 8.96
N LEU A 461 -3.39 -21.69 8.02
CA LEU A 461 -1.97 -21.89 8.30
C LEU A 461 -1.39 -20.80 9.21
N LEU A 462 -1.76 -19.52 8.99
CA LEU A 462 -1.35 -18.43 9.87
C LEU A 462 -1.99 -18.52 11.25
N GLY A 463 -3.25 -18.93 11.33
CA GLY A 463 -3.93 -19.22 12.60
C GLY A 463 -3.25 -20.33 13.39
N MET A 464 -2.82 -21.41 12.72
CA MET A 464 -2.02 -22.47 13.34
C MET A 464 -0.65 -21.97 13.80
N ALA A 465 0.02 -21.12 12.99
CA ALA A 465 1.28 -20.52 13.37
C ALA A 465 1.12 -19.63 14.62
N TYR A 466 0.10 -18.77 14.66
CA TYR A 466 -0.23 -17.98 15.83
C TYR A 466 -0.48 -18.84 17.06
N TYR A 467 -1.28 -19.91 16.94
CA TYR A 467 -1.57 -20.82 18.04
C TYR A 467 -0.30 -21.50 18.59
N ARG A 468 0.60 -21.98 17.71
CA ARG A 468 1.88 -22.57 18.11
C ARG A 468 2.79 -21.58 18.85
N ILE A 469 2.91 -20.36 18.33
CA ILE A 469 3.67 -19.27 19.00
C ILE A 469 3.10 -19.05 20.41
N ARG A 470 1.79 -19.00 20.51
CA ARG A 470 1.07 -18.72 21.74
C ARG A 470 1.27 -19.80 22.80
N THR A 471 1.22 -21.08 22.41
CA THR A 471 1.44 -22.22 23.31
C THR A 471 2.89 -22.32 23.76
N SER A 472 3.86 -22.19 22.86
CA SER A 472 5.29 -22.24 23.19
C SER A 472 5.70 -21.15 24.19
N LEU A 473 5.18 -19.94 24.04
CA LEU A 473 5.41 -18.84 24.96
C LEU A 473 4.72 -19.01 26.32
N SER A 474 3.59 -19.76 26.36
CA SER A 474 2.91 -20.11 27.59
C SER A 474 3.69 -21.16 28.39
N GLU A 475 4.24 -22.17 27.72
CA GLU A 475 5.03 -23.24 28.35
C GLU A 475 6.37 -22.70 28.90
N LYS A 476 7.05 -21.83 28.15
CA LYS A 476 8.30 -21.21 28.60
C LYS A 476 8.14 -20.37 29.87
N ASN A 477 6.95 -19.81 30.09
CA ASN A 477 6.64 -19.07 31.31
C ASN A 477 6.17 -19.94 32.47
N ARG A 478 5.77 -21.20 32.24
CA ARG A 478 5.39 -22.17 33.30
C ARG A 478 6.59 -22.94 33.85
N SER A 479 7.76 -22.89 33.21
CA SER A 479 8.96 -23.59 33.61
C SER A 479 10.14 -22.73 34.15
N PRO A 480 9.93 -21.70 35.02
CA PRO A 480 11.06 -21.04 35.69
C PRO A 480 11.57 -21.81 36.92
N PHE A 481 11.00 -23.00 37.24
CA PHE A 481 11.34 -23.78 38.46
C PHE A 481 11.87 -25.19 38.17
N ARG A 482 12.43 -25.45 36.98
CA ARG A 482 13.15 -26.70 36.68
C ARG A 482 14.51 -26.39 36.06
N SER A 483 15.41 -25.87 36.86
CA SER A 483 16.86 -25.91 36.69
C SER A 483 17.52 -25.83 38.07
#